data_72742892bcc864839c5c340fff3ed743
#
_entry.id   72742892bcc864839c5c340fff3ed743
#
_cell.length_a   1.000
_cell.length_b   1.000
_cell.length_c   1.000
_cell.angle_alpha   90.00
_cell.angle_beta   90.00
_cell.angle_gamma   90.00
#
_symmetry.space_group_name_H-M   'P 1'
#
loop_
_entity.id
_entity.type
_entity.pdbx_description
1 polymer ?
#
loop_
_entity_poly.entity_id
_entity_poly.type
_entity_poly.pdbx_seq_one_letter_code
_entity_poly.pdbx_strand_id
1 'polypeptide(L)'
;MDHRSVGLNDSEYSAIVEALGRQPNQAELRILGVMWSEHCSYKSTRRLLAGLPTEGDFVVLGPGENAGVVDIGGGWGIAFKLESHNHPSAVAPYEGAATGVGGIVRDVLAMGARPVALLNGLCLGRQDSPQAAETADGIVEGIAGYGNTLGVPTIGGKTIYDQCFDFNPLVNAMCLGLVPLGGIV
;
A
#
# COMPACT_ATOMS: atom_id res chain seq x y z
N MET A 1 1.22 30.75 4.77
CA MET A 1 1.95 29.47 4.60
C MET A 1 2.35 29.38 3.15
N ASP A 2 3.60 29.03 2.88
CA ASP A 2 4.07 28.83 1.52
C ASP A 2 3.53 27.48 0.98
N HIS A 3 3.00 27.47 -0.25
CA HIS A 3 2.48 26.27 -0.91
C HIS A 3 3.54 25.16 -1.08
N ARG A 4 4.81 25.55 -1.21
CA ARG A 4 5.94 24.61 -1.29
C ARG A 4 6.14 23.85 0.02
N SER A 5 5.78 24.45 1.17
CA SER A 5 5.88 23.78 2.48
C SER A 5 4.90 22.62 2.67
N VAL A 6 3.88 22.51 1.80
CA VAL A 6 2.92 21.41 1.77
C VAL A 6 3.09 20.50 0.54
N GLY A 7 4.24 20.60 -0.14
CA GLY A 7 4.60 19.71 -1.24
C GLY A 7 3.99 20.07 -2.61
N LEU A 8 3.40 21.26 -2.74
CA LEU A 8 2.87 21.75 -4.01
C LEU A 8 3.94 22.53 -4.77
N ASN A 9 4.04 22.32 -6.07
CA ASN A 9 4.84 23.16 -6.94
C ASN A 9 4.03 24.37 -7.47
N ASP A 10 4.70 25.30 -8.16
CA ASP A 10 4.10 26.56 -8.59
C ASP A 10 2.95 26.34 -9.59
N SER A 11 3.05 25.35 -10.48
CA SER A 11 2.00 25.03 -11.46
C SER A 11 0.77 24.42 -10.81
N GLU A 12 0.97 23.55 -9.82
CA GLU A 12 -0.11 22.96 -9.03
C GLU A 12 -0.84 24.03 -8.20
N TYR A 13 -0.08 24.93 -7.59
CA TYR A 13 -0.67 26.05 -6.84
C TYR A 13 -1.47 26.98 -7.75
N SER A 14 -0.95 27.29 -8.96
CA SER A 14 -1.67 28.12 -9.94
C SER A 14 -2.99 27.47 -10.37
N ALA A 15 -2.99 26.16 -10.62
CA ALA A 15 -4.20 25.41 -10.96
C ALA A 15 -5.24 25.43 -9.82
N ILE A 16 -4.79 25.35 -8.56
CA ILE A 16 -5.66 25.48 -7.38
C ILE A 16 -6.30 26.86 -7.32
N VAL A 17 -5.51 27.93 -7.51
CA VAL A 17 -6.01 29.31 -7.49
C VAL A 17 -7.05 29.53 -8.59
N GLU A 18 -6.79 29.01 -9.78
CA GLU A 18 -7.71 29.08 -10.92
C GLU A 18 -9.02 28.33 -10.61
N ALA A 19 -8.93 27.10 -10.10
CA ALA A 19 -10.11 26.29 -9.77
C ALA A 19 -10.98 26.90 -8.65
N LEU A 20 -10.36 27.55 -7.66
CA LEU A 20 -11.06 28.22 -6.56
C LEU A 20 -11.54 29.63 -6.91
N GLY A 21 -11.00 30.26 -7.95
CA GLY A 21 -11.22 31.67 -8.29
C GLY A 21 -10.62 32.64 -7.24
N ARG A 22 -9.81 32.15 -6.30
CA ARG A 22 -9.16 32.92 -5.22
C ARG A 22 -7.97 32.14 -4.67
N GLN A 23 -7.17 32.80 -3.84
CA GLN A 23 -6.13 32.09 -3.11
C GLN A 23 -6.73 31.15 -2.05
N PRO A 24 -6.18 29.93 -1.89
CA PRO A 24 -6.59 28.99 -0.84
C PRO A 24 -6.22 29.55 0.55
N ASN A 25 -7.05 29.29 1.55
CA ASN A 25 -6.68 29.51 2.94
C ASN A 25 -5.72 28.41 3.43
N GLN A 26 -5.20 28.53 4.67
CA GLN A 26 -4.20 27.60 5.19
C GLN A 26 -4.72 26.16 5.34
N ALA A 27 -6.00 25.98 5.70
CA ALA A 27 -6.59 24.65 5.84
C ALA A 27 -6.77 23.99 4.45
N GLU A 28 -7.32 24.73 3.49
CA GLU A 28 -7.46 24.29 2.10
C GLU A 28 -6.10 23.94 1.50
N LEU A 29 -5.07 24.75 1.74
CA LEU A 29 -3.73 24.49 1.22
C LEU A 29 -3.13 23.20 1.77
N ARG A 30 -3.35 22.88 3.05
CA ARG A 30 -2.91 21.61 3.65
C ARG A 30 -3.67 20.41 3.07
N ILE A 31 -4.99 20.51 2.93
CA ILE A 31 -5.84 19.46 2.34
C ILE A 31 -5.42 19.19 0.89
N LEU A 32 -5.30 20.24 0.09
CA LEU A 32 -4.93 20.14 -1.32
C LEU A 32 -3.48 19.63 -1.47
N GLY A 33 -2.56 20.00 -0.58
CA GLY A 33 -1.20 19.45 -0.57
C GLY A 33 -1.19 17.93 -0.37
N VAL A 34 -2.03 17.41 0.52
CA VAL A 34 -2.19 15.95 0.68
C VAL A 34 -2.83 15.31 -0.55
N MET A 35 -3.90 15.89 -1.08
CA MET A 35 -4.58 15.38 -2.27
C MET A 35 -3.68 15.36 -3.52
N TRP A 36 -2.78 16.33 -3.66
CA TRP A 36 -1.77 16.41 -4.74
C TRP A 36 -0.49 15.63 -4.45
N SER A 37 -0.39 14.97 -3.28
CA SER A 37 0.79 14.15 -2.97
C SER A 37 0.91 12.96 -3.91
N GLU A 38 2.12 12.43 -4.07
CA GLU A 38 2.36 11.20 -4.84
C GLU A 38 1.51 10.03 -4.33
N HIS A 39 1.33 9.96 -3.01
CA HIS A 39 0.53 8.90 -2.37
C HIS A 39 -0.94 8.90 -2.83
N CYS A 40 -1.58 10.09 -2.91
CA CYS A 40 -2.99 10.18 -3.25
C CYS A 40 -3.25 10.31 -4.76
N SER A 41 -2.40 11.07 -5.47
CA SER A 41 -2.64 11.44 -6.87
C SER A 41 -1.80 10.68 -7.89
N TYR A 42 -0.75 9.99 -7.44
CA TYR A 42 0.24 9.35 -8.31
C TYR A 42 0.83 10.34 -9.34
N LYS A 43 0.96 11.64 -8.96
CA LYS A 43 1.30 12.72 -9.88
C LYS A 43 2.59 12.51 -10.68
N SER A 44 3.57 11.84 -10.09
CA SER A 44 4.85 11.54 -10.73
C SER A 44 4.86 10.18 -11.42
N THR A 45 4.21 9.17 -10.85
CA THR A 45 4.28 7.78 -11.32
C THR A 45 3.12 7.37 -12.23
N ARG A 46 1.99 8.10 -12.22
CA ARG A 46 0.80 7.76 -13.01
C ARG A 46 1.11 7.49 -14.50
N ARG A 47 2.00 8.32 -15.09
CA ARG A 47 2.39 8.15 -16.49
C ARG A 47 3.18 6.86 -16.73
N LEU A 48 4.00 6.45 -15.78
CA LEU A 48 4.76 5.19 -15.84
C LEU A 48 3.83 3.99 -15.64
N LEU A 49 2.92 4.08 -14.66
CA LEU A 49 1.94 3.04 -14.39
C LEU A 49 1.00 2.78 -15.57
N ALA A 50 0.61 3.83 -16.29
CA ALA A 50 -0.21 3.71 -17.50
C ALA A 50 0.46 2.91 -18.64
N GLY A 51 1.78 2.71 -18.59
CA GLY A 51 2.52 1.88 -19.54
C GLY A 51 2.59 0.39 -19.17
N LEU A 52 2.07 -0.01 -18.01
CA LEU A 52 2.05 -1.42 -17.61
C LEU A 52 0.89 -2.16 -18.28
N PRO A 53 1.08 -3.44 -18.66
CA PRO A 53 -0.01 -4.25 -19.17
C PRO A 53 -1.02 -4.54 -18.04
N THR A 54 -2.25 -4.13 -18.23
CA THR A 54 -3.34 -4.25 -17.24
C THR A 54 -4.49 -5.14 -17.71
N GLU A 55 -4.40 -5.64 -18.95
CA GLU A 55 -5.40 -6.49 -19.59
C GLU A 55 -4.78 -7.83 -20.00
N GLY A 56 -5.60 -8.86 -20.08
CA GLY A 56 -5.21 -10.22 -20.52
C GLY A 56 -6.36 -11.21 -20.33
N ASP A 57 -6.26 -12.38 -20.95
CA ASP A 57 -7.33 -13.39 -20.99
C ASP A 57 -7.79 -13.87 -19.59
N PHE A 58 -6.89 -13.81 -18.61
CA PHE A 58 -7.19 -14.23 -17.23
C PHE A 58 -7.58 -13.06 -16.32
N VAL A 59 -7.47 -11.82 -16.77
CA VAL A 59 -7.78 -10.63 -15.95
C VAL A 59 -9.28 -10.44 -15.91
N VAL A 60 -9.85 -10.61 -14.71
CA VAL A 60 -11.28 -10.36 -14.45
C VAL A 60 -11.48 -8.91 -14.01
N LEU A 61 -10.64 -8.45 -13.08
CA LEU A 61 -10.61 -7.06 -12.61
C LEU A 61 -9.16 -6.58 -12.55
N GLY A 62 -8.90 -5.46 -13.21
CA GLY A 62 -7.61 -4.77 -13.24
C GLY A 62 -7.54 -3.61 -12.24
N PRO A 63 -6.60 -2.66 -12.46
CA PRO A 63 -6.45 -1.48 -11.63
C PRO A 63 -7.71 -0.60 -11.62
N GLY A 64 -8.02 -0.02 -10.45
CA GLY A 64 -9.19 0.84 -10.23
C GLY A 64 -10.15 0.30 -9.16
N GLU A 65 -10.02 -0.99 -8.84
CA GLU A 65 -10.78 -1.65 -7.78
C GLU A 65 -9.92 -1.84 -6.51
N ASN A 66 -10.54 -2.32 -5.43
CA ASN A 66 -9.85 -2.55 -4.15
C ASN A 66 -8.71 -3.58 -4.30
N ALA A 67 -8.94 -4.63 -5.08
CA ALA A 67 -7.94 -5.65 -5.39
C ALA A 67 -8.07 -6.12 -6.84
N GLY A 68 -6.97 -6.60 -7.44
CA GLY A 68 -7.01 -7.28 -8.73
C GLY A 68 -7.59 -8.69 -8.61
N VAL A 69 -8.28 -9.14 -9.66
CA VAL A 69 -8.83 -10.51 -9.72
C VAL A 69 -8.42 -11.18 -11.02
N VAL A 70 -7.89 -12.39 -10.92
CA VAL A 70 -7.58 -13.25 -12.09
C VAL A 70 -8.40 -14.53 -12.02
N ASP A 71 -8.87 -14.99 -13.19
CA ASP A 71 -9.55 -16.27 -13.36
C ASP A 71 -8.51 -17.41 -13.29
N ILE A 72 -8.77 -18.40 -12.45
CA ILE A 72 -7.94 -19.61 -12.31
C ILE A 72 -8.63 -20.87 -12.84
N GLY A 73 -9.77 -20.71 -13.51
CA GLY A 73 -10.57 -21.80 -14.05
C GLY A 73 -11.57 -22.36 -13.04
N GLY A 74 -12.47 -23.21 -13.54
CA GLY A 74 -13.46 -23.87 -12.70
C GLY A 74 -14.49 -22.95 -12.04
N GLY A 75 -14.64 -21.70 -12.51
CA GLY A 75 -15.54 -20.71 -11.92
C GLY A 75 -14.96 -19.99 -10.71
N TRP A 76 -13.65 -20.08 -10.48
CA TRP A 76 -12.95 -19.46 -9.36
C TRP A 76 -11.95 -18.40 -9.82
N GLY A 77 -11.81 -17.36 -9.00
CA GLY A 77 -10.79 -16.33 -9.14
C GLY A 77 -9.88 -16.24 -7.92
N ILE A 78 -8.69 -15.68 -8.13
CA ILE A 78 -7.82 -15.20 -7.06
C ILE A 78 -7.90 -13.69 -7.04
N ALA A 79 -8.36 -13.13 -5.92
CA ALA A 79 -8.20 -11.71 -5.60
C ALA A 79 -6.86 -11.51 -4.88
N PHE A 80 -6.14 -10.45 -5.23
CA PHE A 80 -4.87 -10.13 -4.57
C PHE A 80 -4.63 -8.63 -4.47
N LYS A 81 -4.03 -8.24 -3.37
CA LYS A 81 -3.61 -6.88 -3.09
C LYS A 81 -2.20 -6.86 -2.54
N LEU A 82 -1.38 -5.98 -3.05
CA LEU A 82 -0.05 -5.66 -2.54
C LEU A 82 -0.03 -4.18 -2.14
N GLU A 83 0.47 -3.88 -0.97
CA GLU A 83 0.60 -2.52 -0.46
C GLU A 83 1.88 -2.34 0.34
N SER A 84 2.45 -1.14 0.30
CA SER A 84 3.60 -0.73 1.09
C SER A 84 3.13 0.12 2.27
N HIS A 85 3.57 -0.22 3.49
CA HIS A 85 3.24 0.51 4.72
C HIS A 85 4.52 0.93 5.47
N ASN A 86 5.34 1.77 4.81
CA ASN A 86 6.72 2.03 5.18
C ASN A 86 6.86 3.04 6.33
N HIS A 87 6.43 4.31 6.14
CA HIS A 87 6.53 5.35 7.15
C HIS A 87 5.82 5.03 8.46
N PRO A 88 4.60 4.48 8.45
CA PRO A 88 3.96 4.05 9.69
C PRO A 88 4.78 3.01 10.44
N SER A 89 5.40 2.06 9.73
CA SER A 89 6.25 1.03 10.33
C SER A 89 7.61 1.58 10.82
N ALA A 90 8.10 2.67 10.24
CA ALA A 90 9.29 3.36 10.74
C ALA A 90 9.03 4.10 12.06
N VAL A 91 7.80 4.58 12.29
CA VAL A 91 7.42 5.36 13.47
C VAL A 91 6.89 4.45 14.59
N ALA A 92 6.06 3.47 14.24
CA ALA A 92 5.43 2.51 15.14
C ALA A 92 5.47 1.13 14.48
N PRO A 93 6.58 0.37 14.63
CA PRO A 93 6.84 -0.84 13.84
C PRO A 93 5.73 -1.89 13.91
N TYR A 94 5.26 -2.20 15.10
CA TYR A 94 4.19 -3.17 15.32
C TYR A 94 2.88 -2.71 14.68
N GLU A 95 2.39 -1.53 15.07
CA GLU A 95 1.09 -1.00 14.62
C GLU A 95 1.11 -0.69 13.13
N GLY A 96 2.22 -0.17 12.62
CA GLY A 96 2.42 0.14 11.22
C GLY A 96 2.35 -1.10 10.35
N ALA A 97 3.06 -2.15 10.71
CA ALA A 97 3.07 -3.40 9.97
C ALA A 97 1.75 -4.18 10.11
N ALA A 98 1.15 -4.19 11.30
CA ALA A 98 -0.17 -4.78 11.53
C ALA A 98 -1.25 -4.10 10.67
N THR A 99 -1.24 -2.77 10.60
CA THR A 99 -2.17 -2.00 9.76
C THR A 99 -1.94 -2.29 8.27
N GLY A 100 -0.68 -2.47 7.84
CA GLY A 100 -0.34 -2.86 6.47
C GLY A 100 -1.01 -4.18 6.07
N VAL A 101 -0.92 -5.19 6.94
CA VAL A 101 -1.64 -6.48 6.74
C VAL A 101 -3.15 -6.28 6.77
N GLY A 102 -3.65 -5.51 7.73
CA GLY A 102 -5.09 -5.26 7.87
C GLY A 102 -5.71 -4.60 6.65
N GLY A 103 -5.02 -3.62 6.05
CA GLY A 103 -5.47 -2.91 4.86
C GLY A 103 -5.68 -3.84 3.67
N ILE A 104 -4.66 -4.65 3.33
CA ILE A 104 -4.73 -5.56 2.18
C ILE A 104 -5.72 -6.72 2.37
N VAL A 105 -5.89 -7.19 3.60
CA VAL A 105 -6.90 -8.20 3.92
C VAL A 105 -8.31 -7.64 3.72
N ARG A 106 -8.55 -6.39 4.15
CA ARG A 106 -9.84 -5.72 3.94
C ARG A 106 -10.15 -5.49 2.48
N ASP A 107 -9.15 -5.12 1.67
CA ASP A 107 -9.31 -4.94 0.23
C ASP A 107 -9.72 -6.26 -0.44
N VAL A 108 -9.09 -7.37 -0.06
CA VAL A 108 -9.45 -8.71 -0.56
C VAL A 108 -10.87 -9.10 -0.12
N LEU A 109 -11.24 -8.83 1.14
CA LEU A 109 -12.60 -9.06 1.65
C LEU A 109 -13.64 -8.21 0.91
N ALA A 110 -13.31 -6.96 0.58
CA ALA A 110 -14.20 -6.04 -0.14
C ALA A 110 -14.55 -6.53 -1.55
N MET A 111 -13.71 -7.42 -2.13
CA MET A 111 -13.99 -8.07 -3.41
C MET A 111 -14.89 -9.31 -3.28
N GLY A 112 -15.42 -9.61 -2.10
CA GLY A 112 -16.15 -10.86 -1.82
C GLY A 112 -15.24 -12.09 -1.68
N ALA A 113 -13.91 -11.88 -1.66
CA ALA A 113 -12.94 -12.96 -1.60
C ALA A 113 -12.61 -13.37 -0.16
N ARG A 114 -12.38 -14.66 0.06
CA ARG A 114 -11.90 -15.18 1.34
C ARG A 114 -10.36 -15.14 1.38
N PRO A 115 -9.73 -14.36 2.26
CA PRO A 115 -8.29 -14.38 2.46
C PRO A 115 -7.79 -15.78 2.81
N VAL A 116 -6.73 -16.23 2.15
CA VAL A 116 -6.18 -17.59 2.33
C VAL A 116 -4.67 -17.59 2.61
N ALA A 117 -3.97 -16.54 2.20
CA ALA A 117 -2.52 -16.48 2.37
C ALA A 117 -2.00 -15.04 2.39
N LEU A 118 -0.90 -14.83 3.12
CA LEU A 118 -0.11 -13.62 3.14
C LEU A 118 1.29 -13.89 2.60
N LEU A 119 1.88 -12.88 1.96
CA LEU A 119 3.30 -12.84 1.59
C LEU A 119 3.86 -11.47 1.97
N ASN A 120 5.17 -11.42 2.22
CA ASN A 120 5.84 -10.18 2.64
C ASN A 120 7.08 -9.90 1.80
N GLY A 121 7.29 -8.64 1.45
CA GLY A 121 8.53 -8.14 0.88
C GLY A 121 9.12 -7.09 1.82
N LEU A 122 10.11 -7.46 2.62
CA LEU A 122 10.69 -6.59 3.64
C LEU A 122 12.07 -6.11 3.21
N CYS A 123 12.29 -4.79 3.28
CA CYS A 123 13.62 -4.22 3.19
C CYS A 123 13.92 -3.56 4.53
N LEU A 124 14.84 -4.13 5.27
CA LEU A 124 15.15 -3.78 6.65
C LEU A 124 16.56 -3.20 6.76
N GLY A 125 16.79 -2.42 7.80
CA GLY A 125 18.11 -1.89 8.14
C GLY A 125 19.10 -2.99 8.52
N ARG A 126 20.34 -2.58 8.78
CA ARG A 126 21.43 -3.51 9.13
C ARG A 126 21.12 -4.26 10.42
N GLN A 127 21.41 -5.54 10.42
CA GLN A 127 21.22 -6.41 11.59
C GLN A 127 22.15 -6.08 12.77
N ASP A 128 23.28 -5.42 12.53
CA ASP A 128 24.23 -4.96 13.55
C ASP A 128 23.86 -3.59 14.16
N SER A 129 22.82 -2.94 13.67
CA SER A 129 22.24 -1.72 14.24
C SER A 129 21.15 -2.08 15.25
N PRO A 130 21.33 -1.79 16.57
CA PRO A 130 20.32 -2.12 17.58
C PRO A 130 18.93 -1.53 17.27
N GLN A 131 18.87 -0.29 16.80
CA GLN A 131 17.62 0.37 16.44
C GLN A 131 16.95 -0.29 15.23
N ALA A 132 17.71 -0.64 14.21
CA ALA A 132 17.16 -1.31 13.04
C ALA A 132 16.69 -2.73 13.36
N ALA A 133 17.38 -3.44 14.26
CA ALA A 133 16.96 -4.74 14.75
C ALA A 133 15.64 -4.67 15.54
N GLU A 134 15.50 -3.73 16.47
CA GLU A 134 14.28 -3.50 17.23
C GLU A 134 13.10 -3.16 16.30
N THR A 135 13.34 -2.33 15.28
CA THR A 135 12.34 -1.99 14.26
C THR A 135 11.92 -3.24 13.47
N ALA A 136 12.87 -4.09 13.08
CA ALA A 136 12.61 -5.33 12.36
C ALA A 136 11.77 -6.31 13.18
N ASP A 137 12.10 -6.48 14.46
CA ASP A 137 11.34 -7.34 15.38
C ASP A 137 9.89 -6.86 15.52
N GLY A 138 9.69 -5.56 15.75
CA GLY A 138 8.34 -4.96 15.83
C GLY A 138 7.53 -5.14 14.54
N ILE A 139 8.16 -5.01 13.37
CA ILE A 139 7.51 -5.25 12.07
C ILE A 139 7.03 -6.70 11.97
N VAL A 140 7.91 -7.66 12.29
CA VAL A 140 7.57 -9.10 12.23
C VAL A 140 6.46 -9.45 13.22
N GLU A 141 6.54 -8.92 14.44
CA GLU A 141 5.48 -9.10 15.45
C GLU A 141 4.15 -8.50 15.02
N GLY A 142 4.15 -7.33 14.39
CA GLY A 142 2.93 -6.70 13.86
C GLY A 142 2.26 -7.51 12.74
N ILE A 143 3.05 -8.01 11.79
CA ILE A 143 2.57 -8.91 10.73
C ILE A 143 1.98 -10.19 11.34
N ALA A 144 2.72 -10.81 12.26
CA ALA A 144 2.30 -12.04 12.93
C ALA A 144 1.04 -11.83 13.79
N GLY A 145 0.98 -10.74 14.55
CA GLY A 145 -0.15 -10.41 15.41
C GLY A 145 -1.46 -10.31 14.65
N TYR A 146 -1.44 -9.61 13.52
CA TYR A 146 -2.65 -9.48 12.69
C TYR A 146 -2.99 -10.78 11.95
N GLY A 147 -2.00 -11.39 11.28
CA GLY A 147 -2.20 -12.63 10.52
C GLY A 147 -2.68 -13.79 11.39
N ASN A 148 -2.08 -13.98 12.57
CA ASN A 148 -2.47 -15.02 13.51
C ASN A 148 -3.89 -14.82 14.05
N THR A 149 -4.28 -13.57 14.34
CA THR A 149 -5.63 -13.25 14.82
C THR A 149 -6.69 -13.60 13.78
N LEU A 150 -6.40 -13.41 12.50
CA LEU A 150 -7.30 -13.75 11.38
C LEU A 150 -7.22 -15.24 10.99
N GLY A 151 -6.19 -15.95 11.42
CA GLY A 151 -5.92 -17.32 10.97
C GLY A 151 -5.48 -17.39 9.50
N VAL A 152 -4.87 -16.33 8.97
CA VAL A 152 -4.35 -16.27 7.60
C VAL A 152 -2.83 -16.45 7.65
N PRO A 153 -2.29 -17.56 7.12
CA PRO A 153 -0.85 -17.86 7.22
C PRO A 153 -0.03 -16.99 6.27
N THR A 154 1.17 -16.59 6.73
CA THR A 154 2.23 -16.11 5.84
C THR A 154 2.94 -17.30 5.22
N ILE A 155 2.85 -17.44 3.90
CA ILE A 155 3.35 -18.62 3.16
C ILE A 155 4.66 -18.37 2.41
N GLY A 156 5.13 -17.13 2.36
CA GLY A 156 6.37 -16.80 1.67
C GLY A 156 6.67 -15.31 1.70
N GLY A 157 7.78 -14.97 1.08
CA GLY A 157 8.24 -13.60 0.99
C GLY A 157 9.73 -13.50 0.74
N LYS A 158 10.25 -12.28 0.85
CA LYS A 158 11.68 -11.98 0.73
C LYS A 158 12.06 -10.90 1.73
N THR A 159 13.18 -11.07 2.40
CA THR A 159 13.77 -10.04 3.25
C THR A 159 15.15 -9.63 2.70
N ILE A 160 15.39 -8.34 2.64
CA ILE A 160 16.64 -7.73 2.24
C ILE A 160 17.12 -6.86 3.39
N TYR A 161 18.42 -6.87 3.68
CA TYR A 161 19.05 -6.01 4.68
C TYR A 161 20.03 -5.07 4.00
N ASP A 162 19.86 -3.76 4.22
CA ASP A 162 20.76 -2.75 3.68
C ASP A 162 20.76 -1.50 4.57
N GLN A 163 21.90 -0.82 4.66
CA GLN A 163 22.08 0.40 5.45
C GLN A 163 21.08 1.51 5.05
N CYS A 164 20.66 1.58 3.80
CA CYS A 164 19.71 2.61 3.34
C CYS A 164 18.34 2.52 4.01
N PHE A 165 18.02 1.36 4.62
CA PHE A 165 16.76 1.14 5.33
C PHE A 165 16.86 1.25 6.85
N ASP A 166 17.99 1.69 7.41
CA ASP A 166 18.20 1.77 8.87
C ASP A 166 17.14 2.61 9.58
N PHE A 167 16.62 3.67 8.94
CA PHE A 167 15.66 4.61 9.52
C PHE A 167 14.26 4.57 8.85
N ASN A 168 14.15 3.97 7.69
CA ASN A 168 12.89 3.91 6.94
C ASN A 168 12.79 2.57 6.19
N PRO A 169 12.37 1.50 6.86
CA PRO A 169 12.21 0.19 6.25
C PRO A 169 11.12 0.21 5.18
N LEU A 170 11.19 -0.72 4.22
CA LEU A 170 10.09 -0.98 3.32
C LEU A 170 9.34 -2.21 3.81
N VAL A 171 8.06 -2.02 4.09
CA VAL A 171 7.16 -3.07 4.57
C VAL A 171 6.08 -3.28 3.53
N ASN A 172 6.29 -4.26 2.66
CA ASN A 172 5.31 -4.62 1.64
C ASN A 172 4.60 -5.88 2.09
N ALA A 173 3.29 -5.82 2.13
CA ALA A 173 2.45 -6.97 2.45
C ALA A 173 1.51 -7.28 1.28
N MET A 174 1.32 -8.56 1.00
CA MET A 174 0.42 -9.06 -0.04
C MET A 174 -0.56 -10.04 0.57
N CYS A 175 -1.83 -9.92 0.22
CA CYS A 175 -2.87 -10.88 0.57
C CYS A 175 -3.43 -11.53 -0.70
N LEU A 176 -3.64 -12.82 -0.61
CA LEU A 176 -4.34 -13.63 -1.62
C LEU A 176 -5.67 -14.09 -1.04
N GLY A 177 -6.72 -14.03 -1.83
CA GLY A 177 -8.03 -14.56 -1.48
C GLY A 177 -8.68 -15.33 -2.63
N LEU A 178 -9.54 -16.28 -2.29
CA LEU A 178 -10.33 -17.04 -3.25
C LEU A 178 -11.74 -16.47 -3.34
N VAL A 179 -12.25 -16.35 -4.55
CA VAL A 179 -13.61 -15.85 -4.83
C VAL A 179 -14.25 -16.66 -5.95
N PRO A 180 -15.51 -17.10 -5.81
CA PRO A 180 -16.28 -17.55 -6.96
C PRO A 180 -16.47 -16.39 -7.93
N LEU A 181 -16.26 -16.59 -9.24
CA LEU A 181 -16.38 -15.49 -10.22
C LEU A 181 -17.75 -14.81 -10.22
N GLY A 182 -18.81 -15.55 -9.90
CA GLY A 182 -20.16 -14.98 -9.73
C GLY A 182 -20.41 -14.31 -8.37
N GLY A 183 -19.43 -14.30 -7.46
CA GLY A 183 -19.53 -13.70 -6.12
C GLY A 183 -18.61 -12.48 -5.93
N ILE A 184 -18.05 -11.95 -7.01
CA ILE A 184 -17.25 -10.72 -6.97
C ILE A 184 -18.19 -9.54 -6.73
N VAL A 185 -17.82 -8.67 -5.78
CA VAL A 185 -18.60 -7.50 -5.35
C VAL A 185 -18.03 -6.25 -5.97
#